data_252d83db2429b10ca274e4b30bc15352
#
_entry.id   252d83db2429b10ca274e4b30bc15352
#
_cell.length_a   1.000
_cell.length_b   1.000
_cell.length_c   1.000
_cell.angle_alpha   90.00
_cell.angle_beta   90.00
_cell.angle_gamma   90.00
#
_symmetry.space_group_name_H-M   'P 1'
#
loop_
_entity.id
_entity.type
_entity.pdbx_description
1 polymer ?
#
loop_
_entity_poly.entity_id
_entity_poly.type
_entity_poly.pdbx_seq_one_letter_code
_entity_poly.pdbx_strand_id
1 'polypeptide(L)'
;MLGSGDYAVTVTEWGGRIVWQSTTATLESVTWGREASEVSKATASVLLPPTMADLLEPWVHLVQVYRAGQLVWDGIIIRTETTWGRVTIEASDAGIMFSRRRVPHDRAWRQHDATQVMRTMVEDALGHRDPTNVVENIVARPSRLWVTASWSAAECMVADVVDDLVGQGLAWCISAGRLLVGPVGAEYTTAQLSDKDFGGGMTVVKDGSEVVTDALVVGKGVWGQWADLNSPLGVVQAIEDADGAVYAEECQEQARRLVQDAGTTPRRLTVPSGSRLSPDAPVRMDELVPGVQVPVASRQTGVLVSSLMQLTTVEVSVDAGGEQVSVTLEETSVTGEVPALPDPAELDHRSPYERELEGTQSRGIGSGVPEGEDGVGIPPA
;
A
#
# COMPACT_ATOMS: atom_id res chain seq x y z
N MET A 1 -11.66 2.86 -18.23
CA MET A 1 -11.31 4.29 -18.26
C MET A 1 -11.65 4.89 -16.91
N LEU A 2 -10.87 5.83 -16.45
CA LEU A 2 -11.18 6.65 -15.29
C LEU A 2 -12.24 7.70 -15.66
N GLY A 3 -12.90 8.32 -14.66
CA GLY A 3 -13.84 9.43 -14.91
C GLY A 3 -15.28 9.05 -15.31
N SER A 4 -15.61 7.78 -15.52
CA SER A 4 -16.93 7.36 -16.01
C SER A 4 -17.42 6.05 -15.39
N GLY A 5 -17.17 5.83 -14.12
CA GLY A 5 -17.63 4.63 -13.41
C GLY A 5 -19.10 4.73 -13.01
N ASP A 6 -19.87 3.66 -13.25
CA ASP A 6 -21.18 3.47 -12.63
C ASP A 6 -20.97 2.98 -11.20
N TYR A 7 -21.49 3.72 -10.22
CA TYR A 7 -21.30 3.40 -8.80
C TYR A 7 -22.59 2.95 -8.12
N ALA A 8 -22.44 1.97 -7.26
CA ALA A 8 -23.48 1.52 -6.34
C ALA A 8 -22.89 1.33 -4.93
N VAL A 9 -23.67 1.68 -3.93
CA VAL A 9 -23.35 1.44 -2.53
C VAL A 9 -24.34 0.46 -1.99
N THR A 10 -23.85 -0.61 -1.36
CA THR A 10 -24.66 -1.65 -0.72
C THR A 10 -24.34 -1.67 0.76
N VAL A 11 -25.36 -1.75 1.60
CA VAL A 11 -25.22 -1.98 3.02
C VAL A 11 -25.64 -3.41 3.34
N THR A 12 -24.77 -4.13 4.03
CA THR A 12 -24.98 -5.53 4.40
C THR A 12 -24.85 -5.73 5.90
N GLU A 13 -25.50 -6.76 6.43
CA GLU A 13 -25.16 -7.31 7.74
C GLU A 13 -23.89 -8.15 7.68
N TRP A 14 -23.32 -8.47 8.82
CA TRP A 14 -22.33 -9.52 8.95
C TRP A 14 -22.87 -10.82 8.41
N GLY A 15 -22.16 -11.46 7.51
CA GLY A 15 -22.65 -12.64 6.80
C GLY A 15 -23.29 -12.36 5.44
N GLY A 16 -23.28 -11.11 4.98
CA GLY A 16 -23.53 -10.74 3.58
C GLY A 16 -25.01 -10.53 3.22
N ARG A 17 -25.95 -10.58 4.19
CA ARG A 17 -27.36 -10.24 3.91
C ARG A 17 -27.47 -8.76 3.57
N ILE A 18 -27.97 -8.44 2.38
CA ILE A 18 -28.20 -7.06 1.95
C ILE A 18 -29.36 -6.46 2.76
N VAL A 19 -29.06 -5.34 3.42
CA VAL A 19 -30.03 -4.50 4.13
C VAL A 19 -30.59 -3.45 3.21
N TRP A 20 -29.72 -2.84 2.41
CA TRP A 20 -30.08 -1.79 1.49
C TRP A 20 -29.05 -1.68 0.35
N GLN A 21 -29.50 -1.20 -0.81
CA GLN A 21 -28.64 -0.93 -1.96
C GLN A 21 -29.08 0.37 -2.62
N SER A 22 -28.11 1.20 -2.97
CA SER A 22 -28.34 2.44 -3.70
C SER A 22 -28.76 2.15 -5.16
N THR A 23 -29.48 3.12 -5.70
CA THR A 23 -29.66 3.27 -7.14
C THR A 23 -28.97 4.55 -7.58
N THR A 24 -28.81 4.76 -8.89
CA THR A 24 -28.30 6.03 -9.44
C THR A 24 -29.13 7.26 -9.01
N ALA A 25 -30.40 7.06 -8.68
CA ALA A 25 -31.28 8.12 -8.20
C ALA A 25 -31.14 8.39 -6.70
N THR A 26 -30.61 7.47 -5.92
CA THR A 26 -30.48 7.57 -4.45
C THR A 26 -29.08 7.81 -3.97
N LEU A 27 -28.06 7.55 -4.77
CA LEU A 27 -26.66 7.86 -4.46
C LEU A 27 -26.35 9.29 -4.92
N GLU A 28 -26.07 10.19 -3.98
CA GLU A 28 -25.68 11.58 -4.29
C GLU A 28 -24.17 11.74 -4.47
N SER A 29 -23.41 11.12 -3.57
CA SER A 29 -21.95 11.11 -3.66
C SER A 29 -21.36 9.91 -2.92
N VAL A 30 -20.19 9.48 -3.33
CA VAL A 30 -19.37 8.55 -2.61
C VAL A 30 -17.91 8.93 -2.75
N THR A 31 -17.19 8.91 -1.63
CA THR A 31 -15.73 9.04 -1.58
C THR A 31 -15.18 7.80 -0.89
N TRP A 32 -14.13 7.21 -1.44
CA TRP A 32 -13.45 6.07 -0.85
C TRP A 32 -11.97 6.11 -1.18
N GLY A 33 -11.15 5.48 -0.35
CA GLY A 33 -9.71 5.47 -0.54
C GLY A 33 -9.09 4.09 -0.35
N ARG A 34 -7.81 3.99 -0.72
CA ARG A 34 -6.90 2.90 -0.36
C ARG A 34 -5.59 3.54 0.07
N GLU A 35 -5.09 3.12 1.20
CA GLU A 35 -3.88 3.69 1.78
C GLU A 35 -2.89 2.59 2.15
N ALA A 36 -1.60 2.86 1.93
CA ALA A 36 -0.53 1.96 2.34
C ALA A 36 -0.31 2.09 3.84
N SER A 37 -0.34 0.96 4.55
CA SER A 37 -0.05 0.86 5.99
C SER A 37 -0.95 1.71 6.90
N GLU A 38 -2.12 2.11 6.40
CA GLU A 38 -3.12 2.88 7.13
C GLU A 38 -4.54 2.35 6.88
N VAL A 39 -5.45 2.73 7.77
CA VAL A 39 -6.88 2.39 7.67
C VAL A 39 -7.57 3.34 6.72
N SER A 40 -8.04 2.83 5.60
CA SER A 40 -8.76 3.65 4.62
C SER A 40 -10.21 3.89 5.02
N LYS A 41 -10.80 4.96 4.47
CA LYS A 41 -12.15 5.39 4.80
C LYS A 41 -13.00 5.53 3.55
N ALA A 42 -14.32 5.42 3.76
CA ALA A 42 -15.30 5.81 2.76
C ALA A 42 -16.41 6.65 3.40
N THR A 43 -16.94 7.57 2.60
CA THR A 43 -18.10 8.38 2.97
C THR A 43 -19.09 8.30 1.81
N ALA A 44 -20.34 7.93 2.09
CA ALA A 44 -21.40 7.93 1.11
C ALA A 44 -22.56 8.82 1.55
N SER A 45 -23.04 9.68 0.66
CA SER A 45 -24.26 10.47 0.85
C SER A 45 -25.37 9.86 0.01
N VAL A 46 -26.45 9.47 0.68
CA VAL A 46 -27.54 8.73 0.06
C VAL A 46 -28.90 9.31 0.44
N LEU A 47 -29.86 9.24 -0.46
CA LEU A 47 -31.25 9.59 -0.19
C LEU A 47 -31.97 8.35 0.35
N LEU A 48 -32.36 8.40 1.63
CA LEU A 48 -33.06 7.31 2.30
C LEU A 48 -34.33 7.81 3.01
N PRO A 49 -35.41 7.02 2.98
CA PRO A 49 -36.54 7.26 3.86
C PRO A 49 -36.09 7.19 5.34
N PRO A 50 -36.65 8.03 6.24
CA PRO A 50 -36.27 8.04 7.66
C PRO A 50 -36.33 6.67 8.32
N THR A 51 -37.31 5.84 7.96
CA THR A 51 -37.47 4.47 8.49
C THR A 51 -36.34 3.53 8.09
N MET A 52 -35.67 3.78 6.97
CA MET A 52 -34.51 3.00 6.52
C MET A 52 -33.22 3.54 7.15
N ALA A 53 -33.14 4.84 7.35
CA ALA A 53 -31.99 5.49 7.99
C ALA A 53 -31.76 4.96 9.42
N ASP A 54 -32.84 4.73 10.16
CA ASP A 54 -32.82 4.21 11.53
C ASP A 54 -32.38 2.74 11.63
N LEU A 55 -32.37 2.02 10.50
CA LEU A 55 -31.87 0.63 10.45
C LEU A 55 -30.36 0.51 10.27
N LEU A 56 -29.67 1.61 9.95
CA LEU A 56 -28.22 1.61 9.68
C LEU A 56 -27.44 1.77 10.98
N GLU A 57 -27.08 0.66 11.61
CA GLU A 57 -26.38 0.65 12.89
C GLU A 57 -24.85 0.58 12.71
N PRO A 58 -24.08 1.53 13.26
CA PRO A 58 -22.63 1.46 13.34
C PRO A 58 -22.16 0.15 14.02
N TRP A 59 -21.06 -0.40 13.55
CA TRP A 59 -20.47 -1.68 14.01
C TRP A 59 -21.30 -2.94 13.76
N VAL A 60 -22.50 -2.80 13.23
CA VAL A 60 -23.39 -3.92 12.87
C VAL A 60 -23.44 -4.13 11.38
N HIS A 61 -23.35 -3.04 10.62
CA HIS A 61 -23.47 -3.07 9.18
C HIS A 61 -22.15 -2.74 8.48
N LEU A 62 -21.99 -3.34 7.31
CA LEU A 62 -20.89 -3.09 6.39
C LEU A 62 -21.36 -2.27 5.20
N VAL A 63 -20.50 -1.42 4.68
CA VAL A 63 -20.67 -0.72 3.40
C VAL A 63 -19.79 -1.36 2.36
N GLN A 64 -20.35 -1.60 1.21
CA GLN A 64 -19.63 -2.08 0.02
C GLN A 64 -19.84 -1.09 -1.10
N VAL A 65 -18.75 -0.63 -1.69
CA VAL A 65 -18.75 0.26 -2.85
C VAL A 65 -18.42 -0.54 -4.09
N TYR A 66 -19.32 -0.50 -5.05
CA TYR A 66 -19.16 -1.15 -6.35
C TYR A 66 -18.95 -0.13 -7.44
N ARG A 67 -18.05 -0.42 -8.37
CA ARG A 67 -17.81 0.33 -9.61
C ARG A 67 -18.01 -0.61 -10.79
N ALA A 68 -18.95 -0.27 -11.68
CA ALA A 68 -19.31 -1.12 -12.82
C ALA A 68 -19.57 -2.60 -12.45
N GLY A 69 -20.20 -2.82 -11.28
CA GLY A 69 -20.52 -4.14 -10.75
C GLY A 69 -19.36 -4.87 -10.06
N GLN A 70 -18.18 -4.30 -10.01
CA GLN A 70 -17.02 -4.85 -9.28
C GLN A 70 -16.89 -4.18 -7.91
N LEU A 71 -16.63 -4.97 -6.87
CA LEU A 71 -16.32 -4.46 -5.53
C LEU A 71 -14.98 -3.71 -5.59
N VAL A 72 -14.99 -2.44 -5.21
CA VAL A 72 -13.77 -1.61 -5.17
C VAL A 72 -13.36 -1.24 -3.77
N TRP A 73 -14.30 -1.19 -2.82
CA TRP A 73 -14.05 -0.89 -1.41
C TRP A 73 -15.13 -1.50 -0.53
N ASP A 74 -14.77 -1.94 0.66
CA ASP A 74 -15.71 -2.35 1.72
C ASP A 74 -15.17 -2.00 3.10
N GLY A 75 -16.07 -1.85 4.06
CA GLY A 75 -15.70 -1.53 5.42
C GLY A 75 -16.90 -1.49 6.37
N ILE A 76 -16.61 -1.26 7.64
CA ILE A 76 -17.57 -1.22 8.75
C ILE A 76 -18.13 0.19 8.86
N ILE A 77 -19.44 0.34 8.98
CA ILE A 77 -20.07 1.62 9.30
C ILE A 77 -19.60 2.05 10.69
N ILE A 78 -18.99 3.23 10.78
CA ILE A 78 -18.53 3.82 12.03
C ILE A 78 -19.48 4.89 12.52
N ARG A 79 -20.07 5.63 11.58
CA ARG A 79 -20.97 6.72 11.90
C ARG A 79 -22.03 6.89 10.81
N THR A 80 -23.24 7.24 11.22
CA THR A 80 -24.31 7.70 10.34
C THR A 80 -24.81 9.06 10.81
N GLU A 81 -25.10 9.95 9.86
CA GLU A 81 -25.69 11.26 10.13
C GLU A 81 -26.91 11.46 9.22
N THR A 82 -28.07 11.68 9.81
CA THR A 82 -29.34 11.80 9.08
C THR A 82 -29.83 13.23 9.09
N THR A 83 -30.12 13.79 7.92
CA THR A 83 -30.66 15.15 7.76
C THR A 83 -31.73 15.12 6.64
N TRP A 84 -33.00 15.38 6.98
CA TRP A 84 -34.09 15.61 6.02
C TRP A 84 -34.12 14.66 4.80
N GLY A 85 -34.11 13.34 5.04
CA GLY A 85 -34.17 12.34 3.98
C GLY A 85 -32.83 12.06 3.28
N ARG A 86 -31.75 12.66 3.77
CA ARG A 86 -30.37 12.35 3.38
C ARG A 86 -29.67 11.67 4.54
N VAL A 87 -28.88 10.65 4.24
CA VAL A 87 -28.02 9.97 5.21
C VAL A 87 -26.59 10.03 4.69
N THR A 88 -25.70 10.53 5.53
CA THR A 88 -24.26 10.41 5.32
C THR A 88 -23.76 9.21 6.13
N ILE A 89 -23.11 8.29 5.46
CA ILE A 89 -22.55 7.05 6.03
C ILE A 89 -21.03 7.20 6.01
N GLU A 90 -20.40 7.14 7.17
CA GLU A 90 -18.94 7.08 7.29
C GLU A 90 -18.55 5.66 7.67
N ALA A 91 -17.62 5.09 6.93
CA ALA A 91 -17.13 3.74 7.14
C ALA A 91 -15.61 3.68 7.09
N SER A 92 -15.04 2.70 7.77
CA SER A 92 -13.61 2.38 7.75
C SER A 92 -13.42 0.95 7.29
N ASP A 93 -12.35 0.69 6.56
CA ASP A 93 -12.03 -0.67 6.13
C ASP A 93 -11.73 -1.61 7.30
N ALA A 94 -11.49 -2.89 7.01
CA ALA A 94 -11.28 -3.90 8.03
C ALA A 94 -10.06 -3.63 8.94
N GLY A 95 -9.11 -2.79 8.51
CA GLY A 95 -7.94 -2.38 9.31
C GLY A 95 -8.31 -1.69 10.61
N ILE A 96 -9.51 -1.06 10.69
CA ILE A 96 -10.02 -0.49 11.95
C ILE A 96 -10.09 -1.53 13.07
N MET A 97 -10.26 -2.81 12.72
CA MET A 97 -10.32 -3.89 13.69
C MET A 97 -8.99 -4.09 14.43
N PHE A 98 -7.86 -3.72 13.83
CA PHE A 98 -6.56 -3.84 14.49
C PHE A 98 -6.51 -3.03 15.78
N SER A 99 -7.09 -1.83 15.80
CA SER A 99 -7.21 -0.99 16.99
C SER A 99 -8.33 -1.42 17.96
N ARG A 100 -9.17 -2.37 17.57
CA ARG A 100 -10.32 -2.86 18.36
C ARG A 100 -10.16 -4.30 18.84
N ARG A 101 -9.08 -4.95 18.48
CA ARG A 101 -8.75 -6.31 18.90
C ARG A 101 -7.46 -6.34 19.71
N ARG A 102 -7.52 -7.00 20.85
CA ARG A 102 -6.31 -7.28 21.64
C ARG A 102 -5.60 -8.49 21.07
N VAL A 103 -4.30 -8.53 21.25
CA VAL A 103 -3.50 -9.74 21.00
C VAL A 103 -4.07 -10.87 21.88
N PRO A 104 -4.55 -11.99 21.31
CA PRO A 104 -5.27 -13.00 22.08
C PRO A 104 -4.38 -13.89 22.94
N HIS A 105 -3.11 -14.04 22.56
CA HIS A 105 -2.14 -14.91 23.21
C HIS A 105 -0.76 -14.27 23.25
N ASP A 106 0.01 -14.54 24.30
CA ASP A 106 1.42 -14.19 24.33
C ASP A 106 2.16 -14.86 23.18
N ARG A 107 2.89 -14.09 22.41
CA ARG A 107 3.64 -14.55 21.25
C ARG A 107 5.08 -14.04 21.32
N ALA A 108 6.03 -14.91 21.01
CA ALA A 108 7.42 -14.56 20.83
C ALA A 108 7.93 -15.17 19.51
N TRP A 109 8.57 -14.33 18.73
CA TRP A 109 9.08 -14.67 17.42
C TRP A 109 10.58 -14.46 17.38
N ARG A 110 11.31 -15.39 16.76
CA ARG A 110 12.76 -15.27 16.58
C ARG A 110 13.09 -15.49 15.12
N GLN A 111 13.57 -14.44 14.46
CA GLN A 111 13.94 -14.47 13.04
C GLN A 111 12.83 -15.06 12.15
N HIS A 112 11.62 -14.52 12.27
CA HIS A 112 10.51 -14.86 11.41
C HIS A 112 10.27 -13.75 10.39
N ASP A 113 9.79 -14.11 9.19
CA ASP A 113 9.38 -13.12 8.20
C ASP A 113 8.22 -12.28 8.73
N ALA A 114 8.35 -10.95 8.67
CA ALA A 114 7.37 -10.00 9.21
C ALA A 114 5.95 -10.20 8.65
N THR A 115 5.84 -10.59 7.38
CA THR A 115 4.56 -10.91 6.74
C THR A 115 3.87 -12.08 7.41
N GLN A 116 4.61 -13.13 7.76
CA GLN A 116 4.05 -14.31 8.44
C GLN A 116 3.66 -13.96 9.87
N VAL A 117 4.43 -13.10 10.54
CA VAL A 117 4.11 -12.61 11.89
C VAL A 117 2.79 -11.85 11.85
N MET A 118 2.66 -10.83 10.98
CA MET A 118 1.43 -10.05 10.84
C MET A 118 0.23 -10.93 10.48
N ARG A 119 0.38 -11.81 9.48
CA ARG A 119 -0.68 -12.74 9.09
C ARG A 119 -1.19 -13.56 10.27
N THR A 120 -0.29 -14.21 11.00
CA THR A 120 -0.67 -15.03 12.15
C THR A 120 -1.35 -14.22 13.25
N MET A 121 -0.85 -13.01 13.54
CA MET A 121 -1.46 -12.13 14.54
C MET A 121 -2.87 -11.69 14.15
N VAL A 122 -3.09 -11.38 12.89
CA VAL A 122 -4.42 -11.03 12.35
C VAL A 122 -5.35 -12.25 12.36
N GLU A 123 -4.90 -13.42 11.92
CA GLU A 123 -5.66 -14.66 11.95
C GLU A 123 -6.08 -15.05 13.38
N ASP A 124 -5.15 -14.98 14.33
CA ASP A 124 -5.42 -15.26 15.75
C ASP A 124 -6.45 -14.28 16.34
N ALA A 125 -6.34 -13.00 16.03
CA ALA A 125 -7.16 -11.95 16.65
C ALA A 125 -8.55 -11.80 16.01
N LEU A 126 -8.65 -11.96 14.70
CA LEU A 126 -9.88 -11.77 13.94
C LEU A 126 -10.59 -13.09 13.60
N GLY A 127 -9.87 -14.22 13.52
CA GLY A 127 -10.41 -15.52 13.11
C GLY A 127 -11.61 -15.98 13.93
N HIS A 128 -11.81 -15.41 15.11
CA HIS A 128 -13.01 -15.63 15.92
C HIS A 128 -13.96 -14.43 15.80
N ARG A 129 -15.11 -14.60 15.12
CA ARG A 129 -16.11 -13.54 14.90
C ARG A 129 -15.56 -12.33 14.09
N ASP A 130 -14.92 -12.61 12.98
CA ASP A 130 -14.55 -11.56 12.02
C ASP A 130 -15.77 -11.12 11.21
N PRO A 131 -16.25 -9.87 11.38
CA PRO A 131 -17.39 -9.37 10.63
C PRO A 131 -17.09 -9.09 9.17
N THR A 132 -15.81 -8.93 8.83
CA THR A 132 -15.36 -8.46 7.52
C THR A 132 -14.90 -9.59 6.61
N ASN A 133 -14.76 -10.80 7.12
CA ASN A 133 -14.17 -11.96 6.43
C ASN A 133 -12.77 -11.68 5.86
N VAL A 134 -12.05 -10.66 6.38
CA VAL A 134 -10.74 -10.30 5.89
C VAL A 134 -9.73 -11.43 6.12
N VAL A 135 -9.89 -12.22 7.16
CA VAL A 135 -9.02 -13.36 7.47
C VAL A 135 -9.05 -14.42 6.37
N GLU A 136 -10.21 -14.64 5.76
CA GLU A 136 -10.35 -15.59 4.64
C GLU A 136 -9.74 -15.05 3.34
N ASN A 137 -9.44 -13.75 3.29
CA ASN A 137 -9.00 -13.04 2.11
C ASN A 137 -7.61 -12.38 2.30
N ILE A 138 -6.73 -12.98 3.12
CA ILE A 138 -5.37 -12.48 3.29
C ILE A 138 -4.50 -12.92 2.11
N VAL A 139 -3.94 -11.96 1.40
CA VAL A 139 -2.91 -12.16 0.39
C VAL A 139 -1.57 -11.72 0.98
N ALA A 140 -0.70 -12.68 1.27
CA ALA A 140 0.55 -12.42 1.96
C ALA A 140 1.74 -12.90 1.14
N ARG A 141 2.71 -12.00 0.89
CA ARG A 141 3.98 -12.33 0.25
C ARG A 141 5.14 -12.16 1.22
N PRO A 142 6.13 -13.07 1.22
CA PRO A 142 7.30 -12.94 2.07
C PRO A 142 7.99 -11.59 1.87
N SER A 143 8.12 -10.83 2.95
CA SER A 143 8.79 -9.52 2.93
C SER A 143 10.31 -9.64 2.92
N ARG A 144 10.84 -10.79 3.33
CA ARG A 144 12.26 -11.00 3.65
C ARG A 144 12.78 -10.10 4.78
N LEU A 145 11.88 -9.45 5.49
CA LEU A 145 12.16 -8.69 6.70
C LEU A 145 12.07 -9.64 7.88
N TRP A 146 13.23 -9.92 8.50
CA TRP A 146 13.33 -10.87 9.59
C TRP A 146 13.21 -10.14 10.94
N VAL A 147 12.18 -10.47 11.69
CA VAL A 147 11.87 -9.83 12.96
C VAL A 147 12.09 -10.77 14.14
N THR A 148 12.55 -10.20 15.23
CA THR A 148 12.60 -10.84 16.54
C THR A 148 11.86 -9.93 17.50
N ALA A 149 10.69 -10.37 17.98
CA ALA A 149 9.81 -9.56 18.82
C ALA A 149 8.96 -10.45 19.73
N SER A 150 8.41 -9.85 20.76
CA SER A 150 7.46 -10.51 21.65
C SER A 150 6.36 -9.53 22.05
N TRP A 151 5.13 -10.00 22.04
CA TRP A 151 3.97 -9.22 22.45
C TRP A 151 3.13 -10.01 23.46
N SER A 152 2.62 -9.31 24.48
CA SER A 152 1.80 -9.88 25.53
C SER A 152 0.32 -9.61 25.27
N ALA A 153 -0.50 -10.63 25.45
CA ALA A 153 -1.96 -10.54 25.33
C ALA A 153 -2.61 -9.54 26.29
N ALA A 154 -1.96 -9.27 27.43
CA ALA A 154 -2.49 -8.37 28.45
C ALA A 154 -2.20 -6.89 28.16
N GLU A 155 -1.26 -6.59 27.29
CA GLU A 155 -0.61 -5.27 27.22
C GLU A 155 -0.76 -4.57 25.86
N CYS A 156 -1.07 -5.28 24.78
CA CYS A 156 -1.10 -4.63 23.44
C CYS A 156 -2.32 -5.00 22.60
N MET A 157 -2.65 -4.07 21.72
CA MET A 157 -3.62 -4.26 20.64
C MET A 157 -2.92 -4.84 19.40
N VAL A 158 -3.70 -5.37 18.47
CA VAL A 158 -3.15 -5.82 17.18
C VAL A 158 -2.54 -4.63 16.41
N ALA A 159 -3.11 -3.43 16.55
CA ALA A 159 -2.55 -2.21 15.95
C ALA A 159 -1.10 -1.95 16.40
N ASP A 160 -0.81 -2.10 17.69
CA ASP A 160 0.55 -1.90 18.23
C ASP A 160 1.55 -2.85 17.54
N VAL A 161 1.15 -4.10 17.32
CA VAL A 161 1.98 -5.09 16.60
C VAL A 161 2.17 -4.70 15.14
N VAL A 162 1.09 -4.27 14.48
CA VAL A 162 1.13 -3.85 13.07
C VAL A 162 2.02 -2.62 12.90
N ASP A 163 1.89 -1.63 13.80
CA ASP A 163 2.68 -0.40 13.78
C ASP A 163 4.18 -0.69 14.02
N ASP A 164 4.50 -1.59 14.95
CA ASP A 164 5.87 -2.06 15.17
C ASP A 164 6.47 -2.71 13.91
N LEU A 165 5.69 -3.52 13.19
CA LEU A 165 6.14 -4.18 11.96
C LEU A 165 6.27 -3.18 10.80
N VAL A 166 5.36 -2.21 10.70
CA VAL A 166 5.43 -1.12 9.71
C VAL A 166 6.66 -0.24 9.99
N GLY A 167 6.94 0.07 11.25
CA GLY A 167 8.15 0.79 11.65
C GLY A 167 9.45 0.07 11.26
N GLN A 168 9.42 -1.26 11.08
CA GLN A 168 10.52 -2.06 10.57
C GLN A 168 10.53 -2.21 9.05
N GLY A 169 9.57 -1.62 8.32
CA GLY A 169 9.51 -1.61 6.86
C GLY A 169 8.51 -2.59 6.24
N LEU A 170 7.63 -3.24 7.04
CA LEU A 170 6.54 -4.03 6.49
C LEU A 170 5.47 -3.09 5.91
N ALA A 171 4.93 -3.43 4.74
CA ALA A 171 3.79 -2.74 4.15
C ALA A 171 2.53 -3.62 4.16
N TRP A 172 1.38 -2.98 4.26
CA TRP A 172 0.08 -3.62 4.11
C TRP A 172 -0.95 -2.65 3.52
N CYS A 173 -2.03 -3.15 2.96
CA CYS A 173 -3.20 -2.35 2.62
C CYS A 173 -4.45 -3.23 2.54
N ILE A 174 -5.63 -2.61 2.62
CA ILE A 174 -6.89 -3.29 2.34
C ILE A 174 -7.43 -2.81 1.00
N SER A 175 -7.72 -3.74 0.13
CA SER A 175 -8.25 -3.48 -1.20
C SER A 175 -9.36 -4.47 -1.54
N ALA A 176 -10.56 -3.95 -1.79
CA ALA A 176 -11.72 -4.76 -2.16
C ALA A 176 -11.96 -5.97 -1.23
N GLY A 177 -11.94 -5.72 0.09
CA GLY A 177 -12.16 -6.75 1.13
C GLY A 177 -10.99 -7.71 1.36
N ARG A 178 -9.81 -7.41 0.81
CA ARG A 178 -8.62 -8.26 0.94
C ARG A 178 -7.54 -7.53 1.69
N LEU A 179 -6.95 -8.19 2.67
CA LEU A 179 -5.74 -7.71 3.34
C LEU A 179 -4.52 -8.17 2.55
N LEU A 180 -3.81 -7.22 1.98
CA LEU A 180 -2.56 -7.42 1.27
C LEU A 180 -1.41 -7.12 2.25
N VAL A 181 -0.50 -8.07 2.45
CA VAL A 181 0.61 -7.93 3.41
C VAL A 181 1.94 -8.25 2.75
N GLY A 182 2.93 -7.41 2.98
CA GLY A 182 4.27 -7.53 2.42
C GLY A 182 4.40 -6.74 1.11
N PRO A 183 5.35 -7.09 0.22
CA PRO A 183 5.64 -6.35 -1.00
C PRO A 183 4.60 -6.60 -2.11
N VAL A 184 3.35 -6.88 -1.76
CA VAL A 184 2.26 -7.06 -2.74
C VAL A 184 2.06 -5.75 -3.49
N GLY A 185 2.12 -5.83 -4.81
CA GLY A 185 2.09 -4.65 -5.68
C GLY A 185 3.45 -4.12 -6.09
N ALA A 186 4.51 -4.29 -5.30
CA ALA A 186 5.83 -3.74 -5.61
C ALA A 186 6.50 -4.36 -6.87
N GLU A 187 6.08 -5.55 -7.28
CA GLU A 187 6.54 -6.20 -8.51
C GLU A 187 5.69 -5.82 -9.74
N TYR A 188 4.60 -5.06 -9.55
CA TYR A 188 3.73 -4.65 -10.63
C TYR A 188 4.00 -3.20 -11.01
N THR A 189 4.09 -2.97 -12.30
CA THR A 189 4.33 -1.65 -12.87
C THR A 189 3.14 -1.26 -13.74
N THR A 190 2.60 -0.08 -13.54
CA THR A 190 1.54 0.46 -14.39
C THR A 190 2.10 0.96 -15.72
N ALA A 191 1.23 1.40 -16.64
CA ALA A 191 1.64 2.20 -17.77
C ALA A 191 2.33 3.50 -17.32
N GLN A 192 3.25 4.02 -18.13
CA GLN A 192 3.93 5.27 -17.83
C GLN A 192 2.96 6.45 -17.84
N LEU A 193 3.00 7.22 -16.77
CA LEU A 193 2.28 8.49 -16.66
C LEU A 193 3.17 9.67 -17.06
N SER A 194 2.56 10.71 -17.57
CA SER A 194 3.23 11.92 -18.06
C SER A 194 2.51 13.19 -17.59
N ASP A 195 3.08 14.34 -17.90
CA ASP A 195 2.51 15.66 -17.53
C ASP A 195 1.02 15.83 -17.88
N LYS A 196 0.56 15.23 -18.98
CA LYS A 196 -0.84 15.31 -19.44
C LYS A 196 -1.81 14.47 -18.63
N ASP A 197 -1.28 13.50 -17.89
CA ASP A 197 -2.08 12.53 -17.14
C ASP A 197 -2.43 13.02 -15.74
N PHE A 198 -1.84 14.15 -15.31
CA PHE A 198 -2.09 14.79 -14.02
C PHE A 198 -2.73 16.17 -14.18
N GLY A 199 -3.88 16.38 -13.55
CA GLY A 199 -4.60 17.65 -13.62
C GLY A 199 -3.91 18.83 -12.92
N GLY A 200 -3.00 18.58 -11.97
CA GLY A 200 -2.22 19.59 -11.26
C GLY A 200 -0.82 19.82 -11.83
N GLY A 201 -0.45 19.07 -12.88
CA GLY A 201 0.89 19.07 -13.43
C GLY A 201 1.90 18.37 -12.52
N MET A 202 3.14 18.33 -13.00
CA MET A 202 4.29 17.78 -12.26
C MET A 202 5.35 18.86 -12.13
N THR A 203 6.21 18.75 -11.13
CA THR A 203 7.31 19.69 -10.92
C THR A 203 8.65 18.97 -11.05
N VAL A 204 9.54 19.53 -11.83
CA VAL A 204 10.93 19.06 -11.89
C VAL A 204 11.78 19.97 -10.99
N VAL A 205 12.27 19.39 -9.91
CA VAL A 205 13.13 20.09 -8.94
C VAL A 205 14.58 19.74 -9.21
N LYS A 206 15.44 20.74 -9.24
CA LYS A 206 16.89 20.57 -9.13
C LYS A 206 17.27 21.01 -7.73
N ASP A 207 17.61 20.06 -6.89
CA ASP A 207 18.02 20.34 -5.52
C ASP A 207 19.51 20.05 -5.36
N GLY A 208 20.23 21.07 -4.95
CA GLY A 208 21.66 20.98 -4.66
C GLY A 208 21.98 21.07 -3.17
N SER A 209 20.98 21.01 -2.29
CA SER A 209 21.18 21.14 -0.84
C SER A 209 21.99 19.99 -0.24
N GLU A 210 21.92 18.81 -0.84
CA GLU A 210 22.60 17.60 -0.38
C GLU A 210 23.83 17.24 -1.24
N VAL A 211 24.27 18.17 -2.09
CA VAL A 211 25.46 17.92 -2.93
C VAL A 211 26.71 17.84 -2.06
N VAL A 212 27.49 16.79 -2.27
CA VAL A 212 28.79 16.56 -1.60
C VAL A 212 29.82 16.18 -2.64
N THR A 213 30.90 17.00 -2.79
CA THR A 213 32.00 16.72 -3.70
C THR A 213 33.29 16.36 -2.98
N ASP A 214 33.35 16.58 -1.66
CA ASP A 214 34.47 16.22 -0.80
C ASP A 214 33.88 15.69 0.55
N ALA A 215 34.03 14.44 0.82
CA ALA A 215 33.49 13.79 2.01
C ALA A 215 34.60 13.29 2.93
N LEU A 216 34.47 13.58 4.21
CA LEU A 216 35.27 13.00 5.30
C LEU A 216 34.37 12.10 6.15
N VAL A 217 34.70 10.83 6.25
CA VAL A 217 34.00 9.88 7.10
C VAL A 217 34.88 9.52 8.30
N VAL A 218 34.31 9.66 9.49
CA VAL A 218 35.01 9.45 10.77
C VAL A 218 34.45 8.22 11.46
N GLY A 219 35.31 7.23 11.72
CA GLY A 219 35.01 6.01 12.47
C GLY A 219 35.63 6.01 13.87
N LYS A 220 35.70 4.83 14.50
CA LYS A 220 36.31 4.67 15.85
C LYS A 220 37.84 4.79 15.82
N GLY A 221 38.34 6.04 15.89
CA GLY A 221 39.76 6.33 15.86
C GLY A 221 40.42 6.22 14.49
N VAL A 222 39.63 6.10 13.45
CA VAL A 222 40.04 6.05 12.06
C VAL A 222 39.23 7.05 11.23
N TRP A 223 39.71 7.43 10.06
CA TRP A 223 38.96 8.27 9.16
C TRP A 223 39.39 7.98 7.71
N GLY A 224 38.52 8.34 6.78
CA GLY A 224 38.76 8.25 5.34
C GLY A 224 38.17 9.46 4.62
N GLN A 225 38.82 9.91 3.56
CA GLN A 225 38.39 11.04 2.77
C GLN A 225 38.38 10.67 1.30
N TRP A 226 37.40 11.22 0.57
CA TRP A 226 37.29 11.12 -0.87
C TRP A 226 36.79 12.46 -1.44
N ALA A 227 37.43 12.96 -2.51
CA ALA A 227 37.00 14.19 -3.19
C ALA A 227 36.98 14.01 -4.71
N ASP A 228 35.94 14.53 -5.37
CA ASP A 228 35.90 14.71 -6.82
C ASP A 228 36.48 16.08 -7.19
N LEU A 229 37.77 16.10 -7.44
CA LEU A 229 38.52 17.34 -7.79
C LEU A 229 38.14 17.93 -9.15
N ASN A 230 37.40 17.17 -9.99
CA ASN A 230 36.98 17.61 -11.33
C ASN A 230 35.49 18.04 -11.34
N SER A 231 34.82 18.04 -10.21
CA SER A 231 33.44 18.46 -10.16
C SER A 231 33.25 19.92 -10.62
N PRO A 232 32.32 20.18 -11.55
CA PRO A 232 31.98 21.53 -11.96
C PRO A 232 31.30 22.34 -10.85
N LEU A 233 30.89 21.70 -9.76
CA LEU A 233 30.23 22.31 -8.61
C LEU A 233 31.23 22.94 -7.62
N GLY A 234 32.53 22.71 -7.83
CA GLY A 234 33.57 23.11 -6.89
C GLY A 234 33.65 22.19 -5.68
N VAL A 235 34.18 22.71 -4.57
CA VAL A 235 34.33 21.93 -3.33
C VAL A 235 33.17 22.19 -2.41
N VAL A 236 32.36 21.14 -2.21
CA VAL A 236 31.26 21.11 -1.24
C VAL A 236 31.55 19.97 -0.25
N GLN A 237 31.84 20.34 1.00
CA GLN A 237 32.34 19.42 1.99
C GLN A 237 31.24 18.90 2.90
N ALA A 238 31.35 17.61 3.26
CA ALA A 238 30.56 17.00 4.30
C ALA A 238 31.44 16.16 5.24
N ILE A 239 31.02 16.07 6.49
CA ILE A 239 31.60 15.16 7.50
C ILE A 239 30.48 14.24 7.96
N GLU A 240 30.72 12.94 7.92
CA GLU A 240 29.79 11.91 8.36
C GLU A 240 30.45 11.00 9.39
N ASP A 241 29.70 10.65 10.44
CA ASP A 241 30.15 9.72 11.46
C ASP A 241 29.74 8.29 11.10
N ALA A 242 30.69 7.36 11.12
CA ALA A 242 30.51 5.94 10.88
C ALA A 242 30.82 5.15 12.16
N ASP A 243 29.89 5.14 13.10
CA ASP A 243 30.05 4.55 14.45
C ASP A 243 30.51 3.07 14.47
N GLY A 244 30.29 2.34 13.37
CA GLY A 244 30.67 0.94 13.21
C GLY A 244 32.02 0.71 12.56
N ALA A 245 32.59 1.71 11.87
CA ALA A 245 33.82 1.54 11.11
C ALA A 245 35.06 1.53 12.01
N VAL A 246 35.87 0.49 11.89
CA VAL A 246 37.12 0.29 12.66
C VAL A 246 38.36 0.30 11.76
N TYR A 247 38.18 0.32 10.45
CA TYR A 247 39.27 0.36 9.46
C TYR A 247 39.17 1.61 8.59
N ALA A 248 40.32 2.23 8.25
CA ALA A 248 40.36 3.45 7.43
C ALA A 248 39.83 3.21 6.00
N GLU A 249 40.03 2.02 5.48
CA GLU A 249 39.54 1.63 4.14
C GLU A 249 38.00 1.62 4.08
N GLU A 250 37.33 1.23 5.15
CA GLU A 250 35.85 1.28 5.25
C GLU A 250 35.35 2.72 5.21
N CYS A 251 35.99 3.62 5.99
CA CYS A 251 35.68 5.05 5.97
C CYS A 251 35.94 5.66 4.60
N GLN A 252 37.04 5.30 3.93
CA GLN A 252 37.37 5.80 2.60
C GLN A 252 36.37 5.32 1.55
N GLU A 253 35.96 4.07 1.59
CA GLU A 253 34.95 3.52 0.67
C GLU A 253 33.58 4.15 0.88
N GLN A 254 33.21 4.43 2.14
CA GLN A 254 31.97 5.14 2.47
C GLN A 254 32.02 6.60 1.98
N ALA A 255 33.14 7.30 2.20
CA ALA A 255 33.34 8.64 1.66
C ALA A 255 33.26 8.67 0.13
N ARG A 256 33.84 7.67 -0.55
CA ARG A 256 33.76 7.53 -1.99
C ARG A 256 32.33 7.34 -2.47
N ARG A 257 31.55 6.49 -1.81
CA ARG A 257 30.11 6.28 -2.13
C ARG A 257 29.33 7.57 -1.93
N LEU A 258 29.50 8.24 -0.81
CA LEU A 258 28.83 9.50 -0.53
C LEU A 258 29.06 10.53 -1.65
N VAL A 259 30.30 10.72 -2.10
CA VAL A 259 30.60 11.62 -3.21
C VAL A 259 30.07 11.12 -4.55
N GLN A 260 30.05 9.83 -4.79
CA GLN A 260 29.46 9.26 -6.01
C GLN A 260 27.94 9.44 -6.07
N ASP A 261 27.27 9.27 -4.96
CA ASP A 261 25.79 9.36 -4.86
C ASP A 261 25.32 10.83 -4.81
N ALA A 262 26.03 11.68 -4.07
CA ALA A 262 25.67 13.08 -3.87
C ALA A 262 26.49 14.09 -4.71
N GLY A 263 27.45 13.64 -5.50
CA GLY A 263 28.38 14.52 -6.26
C GLY A 263 27.77 15.28 -7.44
N THR A 264 26.49 15.08 -7.72
CA THR A 264 25.77 15.76 -8.79
C THR A 264 24.48 16.37 -8.27
N THR A 265 24.00 17.43 -8.91
CA THR A 265 22.67 17.98 -8.59
C THR A 265 21.59 17.07 -9.21
N PRO A 266 20.88 16.28 -8.42
CA PRO A 266 19.85 15.40 -8.95
C PRO A 266 18.69 16.23 -9.50
N ARG A 267 18.06 15.71 -10.55
CA ARG A 267 16.76 16.19 -11.03
C ARG A 267 15.72 15.24 -10.48
N ARG A 268 14.95 15.71 -9.53
CA ARG A 268 13.83 14.95 -8.96
C ARG A 268 12.54 15.38 -9.63
N LEU A 269 11.72 14.41 -9.97
CA LEU A 269 10.36 14.61 -10.45
C LEU A 269 9.43 14.51 -9.25
N THR A 270 8.65 15.54 -9.01
CA THR A 270 7.68 15.55 -7.90
C THR A 270 6.27 15.64 -8.46
N VAL A 271 5.44 14.71 -8.07
CA VAL A 271 3.99 14.75 -8.27
C VAL A 271 3.38 15.25 -6.96
N PRO A 272 2.64 16.38 -6.96
CA PRO A 272 1.99 16.86 -5.73
C PRO A 272 1.07 15.78 -5.14
N SER A 273 1.09 15.64 -3.81
CA SER A 273 0.21 14.71 -3.10
C SER A 273 -1.26 15.00 -3.43
N GLY A 274 -2.05 13.94 -3.61
CA GLY A 274 -3.45 14.08 -3.99
C GLY A 274 -3.67 14.61 -5.42
N SER A 275 -2.67 14.47 -6.31
CA SER A 275 -2.82 14.87 -7.71
C SER A 275 -3.91 14.09 -8.42
N ARG A 276 -4.80 14.80 -9.11
CA ARG A 276 -5.89 14.20 -9.88
C ARG A 276 -5.37 13.59 -11.16
N LEU A 277 -5.79 12.35 -11.43
CA LEU A 277 -5.55 11.70 -12.70
C LEU A 277 -6.56 12.19 -13.76
N SER A 278 -6.05 12.37 -14.96
CA SER A 278 -6.90 12.62 -16.14
C SER A 278 -7.79 11.40 -16.40
N PRO A 279 -9.04 11.58 -16.85
CA PRO A 279 -9.88 10.46 -17.32
C PRO A 279 -9.23 9.62 -18.43
N ASP A 280 -8.35 10.23 -19.24
CA ASP A 280 -7.63 9.60 -20.34
C ASP A 280 -6.29 9.00 -19.92
N ALA A 281 -5.94 9.04 -18.62
CA ALA A 281 -4.70 8.42 -18.13
C ALA A 281 -4.67 6.93 -18.50
N PRO A 282 -3.52 6.40 -18.95
CA PRO A 282 -3.40 5.04 -19.46
C PRO A 282 -3.35 3.97 -18.35
N VAL A 283 -4.06 4.20 -17.26
CA VAL A 283 -4.16 3.30 -16.10
C VAL A 283 -5.62 2.98 -15.79
N ARG A 284 -5.86 1.82 -15.23
CA ARG A 284 -7.18 1.37 -14.80
C ARG A 284 -7.32 1.45 -13.30
N MET A 285 -8.56 1.56 -12.80
CA MET A 285 -8.87 1.63 -11.37
C MET A 285 -8.38 0.40 -10.59
N ASP A 286 -8.45 -0.76 -11.19
CA ASP A 286 -8.03 -2.04 -10.62
C ASP A 286 -6.48 -2.18 -10.54
N GLU A 287 -5.73 -1.43 -11.35
CA GLU A 287 -4.27 -1.36 -11.29
C GLU A 287 -3.79 -0.42 -10.16
N LEU A 288 -4.65 0.49 -9.70
CA LEU A 288 -4.31 1.45 -8.66
C LEU A 288 -4.48 0.84 -7.26
N VAL A 289 -3.50 0.05 -6.88
CA VAL A 289 -3.39 -0.58 -5.55
C VAL A 289 -2.14 -0.05 -4.86
N PRO A 290 -2.20 0.41 -3.60
CA PRO A 290 -1.03 0.84 -2.86
C PRO A 290 0.10 -0.20 -2.92
N GLY A 291 1.33 0.28 -3.13
CA GLY A 291 2.51 -0.56 -3.35
C GLY A 291 2.91 -0.73 -4.81
N VAL A 292 2.02 -0.49 -5.77
CA VAL A 292 2.31 -0.61 -7.21
C VAL A 292 3.32 0.45 -7.64
N GLN A 293 4.23 0.08 -8.52
CA GLN A 293 5.20 0.97 -9.12
C GLN A 293 4.59 1.72 -10.32
N VAL A 294 4.77 3.02 -10.33
CA VAL A 294 4.25 3.93 -11.36
C VAL A 294 5.42 4.65 -12.02
N PRO A 295 5.78 4.30 -13.27
CA PRO A 295 6.75 5.07 -14.02
C PRO A 295 6.16 6.43 -14.38
N VAL A 296 6.86 7.50 -14.03
CA VAL A 296 6.42 8.87 -14.28
C VAL A 296 7.48 9.60 -15.08
N ALA A 297 7.08 10.36 -16.11
CA ALA A 297 8.01 11.11 -16.93
C ALA A 297 7.50 12.51 -17.27
N SER A 298 8.42 13.47 -17.27
CA SER A 298 8.14 14.87 -17.64
C SER A 298 9.13 15.38 -18.68
N ARG A 299 8.62 16.23 -19.59
CA ARG A 299 9.43 16.99 -20.55
C ARG A 299 9.31 18.51 -20.37
N GLN A 300 8.75 18.97 -19.28
CA GLN A 300 8.51 20.41 -19.02
C GLN A 300 9.80 21.25 -19.08
N THR A 301 10.93 20.69 -18.73
CA THR A 301 12.24 21.38 -18.79
C THR A 301 12.94 21.26 -20.15
N GLY A 302 12.29 20.71 -21.17
CA GLY A 302 12.90 20.42 -22.48
C GLY A 302 13.81 19.18 -22.47
N VAL A 303 14.06 18.58 -21.31
CA VAL A 303 14.81 17.34 -21.13
C VAL A 303 13.86 16.31 -20.52
N LEU A 304 13.92 15.07 -21.00
CA LEU A 304 13.17 13.99 -20.41
C LEU A 304 13.73 13.72 -19.01
N VAL A 305 12.88 13.86 -18.00
CA VAL A 305 13.14 13.41 -16.62
C VAL A 305 12.15 12.31 -16.33
N SER A 306 12.62 11.16 -15.92
CA SER A 306 11.76 10.02 -15.53
C SER A 306 12.16 9.52 -14.14
N SER A 307 11.16 9.09 -13.40
CA SER A 307 11.33 8.49 -12.08
C SER A 307 10.38 7.30 -11.93
N LEU A 308 10.79 6.30 -11.17
CA LEU A 308 9.93 5.22 -10.76
C LEU A 308 9.39 5.58 -9.37
N MET A 309 8.07 5.73 -9.26
CA MET A 309 7.40 6.10 -8.02
C MET A 309 6.55 4.94 -7.50
N GLN A 310 6.33 4.90 -6.21
CA GLN A 310 5.43 3.96 -5.58
C GLN A 310 4.11 4.64 -5.24
N LEU A 311 3.00 4.01 -5.58
CA LEU A 311 1.67 4.47 -5.21
C LEU A 311 1.42 4.19 -3.73
N THR A 312 1.18 5.23 -2.93
CA THR A 312 0.90 5.12 -1.49
C THR A 312 -0.56 5.31 -1.17
N THR A 313 -1.24 6.24 -1.86
CA THR A 313 -2.65 6.53 -1.61
C THR A 313 -3.42 6.68 -2.92
N VAL A 314 -4.61 6.14 -2.93
CA VAL A 314 -5.63 6.37 -3.95
C VAL A 314 -6.88 6.90 -3.27
N GLU A 315 -7.41 8.01 -3.73
CA GLU A 315 -8.68 8.55 -3.29
C GLU A 315 -9.59 8.75 -4.50
N VAL A 316 -10.81 8.28 -4.39
CA VAL A 316 -11.82 8.39 -5.44
C VAL A 316 -13.02 9.11 -4.89
N SER A 317 -13.42 10.18 -5.54
CA SER A 317 -14.67 10.89 -5.24
C SER A 317 -15.59 10.87 -6.45
N VAL A 318 -16.86 10.64 -6.18
CA VAL A 318 -17.91 10.55 -7.19
C VAL A 318 -19.07 11.40 -6.73
N ASP A 319 -19.47 12.33 -7.56
CA ASP A 319 -20.63 13.20 -7.35
C ASP A 319 -21.34 13.48 -8.67
N ALA A 320 -22.22 14.49 -8.70
CA ALA A 320 -22.90 14.90 -9.92
C ALA A 320 -21.95 15.37 -11.05
N GLY A 321 -20.73 15.74 -10.72
CA GLY A 321 -19.67 16.13 -11.67
C GLY A 321 -18.92 14.94 -12.28
N GLY A 322 -19.17 13.72 -11.78
CA GLY A 322 -18.55 12.49 -12.23
C GLY A 322 -17.49 11.96 -11.27
N GLU A 323 -16.75 10.97 -11.74
CA GLU A 323 -15.67 10.31 -11.00
C GLU A 323 -14.38 11.13 -11.07
N GLN A 324 -13.75 11.36 -9.95
CA GLN A 324 -12.43 11.99 -9.82
C GLN A 324 -11.52 11.04 -9.05
N VAL A 325 -10.35 10.77 -9.59
CA VAL A 325 -9.34 9.90 -8.98
C VAL A 325 -8.12 10.74 -8.64
N SER A 326 -7.72 10.70 -7.39
CA SER A 326 -6.51 11.36 -6.88
C SER A 326 -5.52 10.31 -6.39
N VAL A 327 -4.23 10.56 -6.61
CA VAL A 327 -3.16 9.64 -6.22
C VAL A 327 -2.07 10.38 -5.47
N THR A 328 -1.44 9.70 -4.51
CA THR A 328 -0.19 10.11 -3.90
C THR A 328 0.89 9.12 -4.31
N LEU A 329 1.97 9.65 -4.85
CA LEU A 329 3.12 8.90 -5.33
C LEU A 329 4.36 9.33 -4.55
N GLU A 330 5.12 8.36 -4.08
CA GLU A 330 6.40 8.59 -3.41
C GLU A 330 7.55 8.06 -4.26
N GLU A 331 8.67 8.76 -4.23
CA GLU A 331 9.86 8.31 -4.93
C GLU A 331 10.39 7.04 -4.27
N THR A 332 10.56 5.99 -5.06
CA THR A 332 11.22 4.78 -4.55
C THR A 332 12.71 5.06 -4.39
N SER A 333 13.27 4.74 -3.23
CA SER A 333 14.70 4.88 -2.93
C SER A 333 15.61 3.96 -3.77
N VAL A 334 15.05 3.27 -4.74
CA VAL A 334 15.79 2.42 -5.66
C VAL A 334 16.39 3.32 -6.76
N THR A 335 17.62 3.76 -6.52
CA THR A 335 18.52 4.27 -7.57
C THR A 335 18.87 3.11 -8.53
N GLY A 336 17.99 2.85 -9.47
CA GLY A 336 18.19 1.91 -10.57
C GLY A 336 17.82 2.57 -11.88
N GLU A 337 18.50 2.18 -12.97
CA GLU A 337 18.00 2.45 -14.32
C GLU A 337 16.51 2.11 -14.35
N VAL A 338 15.67 3.09 -14.73
CA VAL A 338 14.25 2.82 -14.95
C VAL A 338 14.18 1.65 -15.93
N PRO A 339 13.60 0.50 -15.56
CA PRO A 339 13.53 -0.65 -16.45
C PRO A 339 12.95 -0.20 -17.79
N ALA A 340 13.47 -0.71 -18.89
CA ALA A 340 12.91 -0.45 -20.20
C ALA A 340 11.41 -0.78 -20.12
N LEU A 341 10.58 0.24 -20.36
CA LEU A 341 9.14 0.13 -20.20
C LEU A 341 8.62 -0.96 -21.12
N PRO A 342 7.83 -1.91 -20.61
CA PRO A 342 7.15 -2.86 -21.46
C PRO A 342 6.26 -2.12 -22.46
N ASP A 343 6.11 -2.68 -23.65
CA ASP A 343 5.16 -2.16 -24.63
C ASP A 343 3.78 -2.07 -23.97
N PRO A 344 3.04 -0.94 -24.09
CA PRO A 344 1.69 -0.83 -23.58
C PRO A 344 0.74 -1.98 -24.02
N ALA A 345 1.01 -2.60 -25.17
CA ALA A 345 0.28 -3.77 -25.65
C ALA A 345 0.63 -5.07 -24.91
N GLU A 346 1.77 -5.12 -24.19
CA GLU A 346 2.24 -6.28 -23.42
C GLU A 346 1.91 -6.18 -21.95
N LEU A 347 1.34 -5.03 -21.51
CA LEU A 347 0.97 -4.84 -20.10
C LEU A 347 -0.15 -5.81 -19.72
N ASP A 348 0.07 -6.57 -18.69
CA ASP A 348 -0.97 -7.36 -18.06
C ASP A 348 -1.89 -6.43 -17.25
N HIS A 349 -3.09 -6.15 -17.80
CA HIS A 349 -4.07 -5.22 -17.25
C HIS A 349 -4.87 -5.80 -16.06
N ARG A 350 -4.54 -6.99 -15.58
CA ARG A 350 -5.15 -7.54 -14.36
C ARG A 350 -4.65 -6.79 -13.14
N SER A 351 -5.50 -6.69 -12.13
CA SER A 351 -5.09 -6.07 -10.86
C SER A 351 -3.97 -6.88 -10.18
N PRO A 352 -3.12 -6.24 -9.37
CA PRO A 352 -2.08 -6.95 -8.64
C PRO A 352 -2.59 -8.15 -7.84
N TYR A 353 -3.74 -8.03 -7.18
CA TYR A 353 -4.31 -9.11 -6.38
C TYR A 353 -4.94 -10.24 -7.25
N GLU A 354 -5.45 -9.96 -8.45
CA GLU A 354 -5.92 -11.00 -9.38
C GLU A 354 -4.76 -11.86 -9.85
N ARG A 355 -3.62 -11.25 -10.18
CA ARG A 355 -2.39 -11.97 -10.54
C ARG A 355 -1.89 -12.85 -9.39
N GLU A 356 -1.97 -12.35 -8.15
CA GLU A 356 -1.61 -13.11 -6.95
C GLU A 356 -2.49 -14.33 -6.74
N LEU A 357 -3.80 -14.18 -6.92
CA LEU A 357 -4.73 -15.31 -6.77
C LEU A 357 -4.46 -16.43 -7.76
N GLU A 358 -4.18 -16.12 -9.01
CA GLU A 358 -3.86 -17.13 -10.02
C GLU A 358 -2.53 -17.83 -9.70
N GLY A 359 -1.52 -17.06 -9.26
CA GLY A 359 -0.24 -17.60 -8.81
C GLY A 359 -0.36 -18.57 -7.64
N THR A 360 -1.33 -18.33 -6.75
CA THR A 360 -1.61 -19.19 -5.60
C THR A 360 -2.39 -20.43 -6.00
N GLN A 361 -3.35 -20.31 -6.92
CA GLN A 361 -4.12 -21.47 -7.43
C GLN A 361 -3.27 -22.42 -8.26
N SER A 362 -2.33 -21.91 -9.06
CA SER A 362 -1.44 -22.76 -9.86
C SER A 362 -0.41 -23.53 -9.01
N ARG A 363 -0.11 -23.08 -7.79
CA ARG A 363 0.75 -23.79 -6.84
C ARG A 363 0.01 -24.83 -5.99
N GLY A 364 -1.34 -24.77 -5.93
CA GLY A 364 -2.18 -25.64 -5.10
C GLY A 364 -2.61 -26.95 -5.74
N ILE A 365 -2.31 -27.19 -7.03
CA ILE A 365 -2.64 -28.45 -7.72
C ILE A 365 -1.36 -29.27 -7.95
N GLY A 366 -0.62 -29.47 -6.88
CA GLY A 366 0.35 -30.54 -6.75
C GLY A 366 -0.25 -31.61 -5.86
N SER A 367 -1.01 -32.52 -6.43
CA SER A 367 -1.58 -33.68 -5.75
C SER A 367 -0.46 -34.60 -5.26
N GLY A 368 0.11 -34.25 -4.12
CA GLY A 368 0.89 -35.18 -3.30
C GLY A 368 -0.05 -35.84 -2.32
N VAL A 369 -0.81 -36.83 -2.76
CA VAL A 369 -1.37 -37.83 -1.85
C VAL A 369 -0.17 -38.62 -1.34
N PRO A 370 0.17 -38.61 -0.05
CA PRO A 370 1.10 -39.60 0.47
C PRO A 370 0.37 -40.94 0.45
N GLU A 371 0.85 -41.86 -0.39
CA GLU A 371 0.50 -43.28 -0.26
C GLU A 371 0.84 -43.74 1.16
N GLY A 372 -0.17 -44.25 1.84
CA GLY A 372 -0.04 -44.79 3.16
C GLY A 372 0.90 -46.00 3.16
N GLU A 373 1.91 -45.95 3.98
CA GLU A 373 2.60 -47.16 4.43
C GLU A 373 1.75 -47.81 5.53
N ASP A 374 1.22 -48.95 5.15
CA ASP A 374 0.63 -49.95 6.05
C ASP A 374 1.66 -50.48 7.05
N GLY A 375 1.21 -50.68 8.26
CA GLY A 375 1.80 -51.76 9.07
C GLY A 375 2.50 -51.33 10.36
N VAL A 376 1.73 -51.07 11.41
CA VAL A 376 2.24 -51.40 12.76
C VAL A 376 1.28 -52.40 13.40
N GLY A 377 1.77 -53.67 13.43
CA GLY A 377 1.12 -54.77 14.11
C GLY A 377 1.06 -54.54 15.63
N ILE A 378 -0.09 -54.84 16.17
CA ILE A 378 -0.36 -54.95 17.62
C ILE A 378 0.19 -56.32 18.05
N PRO A 379 1.04 -56.44 19.08
CA PRO A 379 1.35 -57.72 19.69
C PRO A 379 0.21 -58.11 20.68
N PRO A 380 -0.10 -59.43 20.78
CA PRO A 380 -1.13 -59.91 21.66
C PRO A 380 -0.67 -60.18 23.10
N ALA A 381 -1.59 -59.98 24.04
CA ALA A 381 -1.71 -60.44 25.44
C ALA A 381 -0.68 -59.97 26.46
#